data_92d0ce7b793214b089c7075f9d49b094
#
_entry.id   92d0ce7b793214b089c7075f9d49b094
#
_cell.length_a   1.000
_cell.length_b   1.000
_cell.length_c   1.000
_cell.angle_alpha   90.00
_cell.angle_beta   90.00
_cell.angle_gamma   90.00
#
_symmetry.space_group_name_H-M   'P 1'
#
loop_
_entity.id
_entity.type
_entity.pdbx_description
1 polymer ?
#
loop_
_entity_poly.entity_id
_entity_poly.type
_entity_poly.pdbx_seq_one_letter_code
_entity_poly.pdbx_strand_id
1 'polypeptide(L)'
;LDDRRYMDIPGYDRMYLDDATRFIATMNHGYAGTRELNEALVSRFMVIEMPKQSEETLTKILKKDFPTADVEKLTQFIGVFLDLQEKAENGEISTKALDLRGLIAALKTIRCGLSPVKAMQMGIVNKCFDAFEKDIVQDVVNVRIPEEWTSEDIF
;
A
#
# COMPACT_ATOMS: atom_id res chain seq x y z
N LEU A 1 -26.94 10.76 -4.02
CA LEU A 1 -26.17 11.99 -3.78
C LEU A 1 -26.74 13.12 -4.63
N ASP A 2 -27.90 13.56 -4.27
CA ASP A 2 -28.55 14.73 -4.86
C ASP A 2 -29.06 15.66 -3.74
N ASP A 3 -29.65 16.79 -4.11
CA ASP A 3 -30.13 17.81 -3.15
C ASP A 3 -31.32 17.37 -2.28
N ARG A 4 -31.92 16.21 -2.60
CA ARG A 4 -33.10 15.71 -1.88
C ARG A 4 -32.82 15.24 -0.46
N ARG A 5 -31.56 14.95 -0.11
CA ARG A 5 -31.11 14.57 1.24
C ARG A 5 -31.86 13.37 1.82
N TYR A 6 -32.21 12.38 1.02
CA TYR A 6 -32.74 11.10 1.48
C TYR A 6 -32.21 9.93 0.64
N MET A 7 -32.28 8.75 1.21
CA MET A 7 -31.99 7.48 0.53
C MET A 7 -33.26 6.63 0.48
N ASP A 8 -33.57 6.12 -0.71
CA ASP A 8 -34.58 5.08 -0.91
C ASP A 8 -33.85 3.72 -1.00
N ILE A 9 -34.09 2.87 0.00
CA ILE A 9 -33.54 1.52 0.02
C ILE A 9 -34.70 0.54 -0.17
N PRO A 10 -34.70 -0.33 -1.21
CA PRO A 10 -35.78 -1.29 -1.43
C PRO A 10 -36.06 -2.14 -0.16
N GLY A 11 -37.32 -2.14 0.26
CA GLY A 11 -37.76 -2.89 1.46
C GLY A 11 -37.63 -2.15 2.80
N TYR A 12 -37.18 -0.92 2.79
CA TYR A 12 -37.09 -0.06 3.97
C TYR A 12 -37.86 1.25 3.77
N ASP A 13 -38.23 1.88 4.87
CA ASP A 13 -38.78 3.24 4.83
C ASP A 13 -37.72 4.22 4.33
N ARG A 14 -38.19 5.33 3.71
CA ARG A 14 -37.32 6.39 3.24
C ARG A 14 -36.48 6.97 4.40
N MET A 15 -35.16 6.90 4.27
CA MET A 15 -34.22 7.41 5.26
C MET A 15 -33.81 8.85 4.91
N TYR A 16 -34.16 9.80 5.76
CA TYR A 16 -33.75 11.20 5.63
C TYR A 16 -32.35 11.39 6.21
N LEU A 17 -31.52 12.15 5.51
CA LEU A 17 -30.16 12.48 5.91
C LEU A 17 -30.15 13.82 6.65
N ASP A 18 -29.47 13.85 7.79
CA ASP A 18 -29.18 15.08 8.52
C ASP A 18 -28.38 16.06 7.65
N ASP A 19 -28.59 17.36 7.83
CA ASP A 19 -27.90 18.40 7.05
C ASP A 19 -26.39 18.40 7.24
N ALA A 20 -25.90 17.91 8.37
CA ALA A 20 -24.48 17.72 8.66
C ALA A 20 -23.87 16.47 8.01
N THR A 21 -24.69 15.55 7.45
CA THR A 21 -24.18 14.33 6.82
C THR A 21 -23.25 14.66 5.67
N ARG A 22 -22.08 14.02 5.66
CA ARG A 22 -21.08 14.07 4.56
C ARG A 22 -20.72 12.67 4.13
N PHE A 23 -20.52 12.48 2.83
CA PHE A 23 -20.10 11.22 2.24
C PHE A 23 -18.63 11.31 1.86
N ILE A 24 -17.82 10.42 2.37
CA ILE A 24 -16.41 10.27 2.01
C ILE A 24 -16.24 8.88 1.41
N ALA A 25 -15.71 8.81 0.20
CA ALA A 25 -15.41 7.55 -0.47
C ALA A 25 -13.92 7.50 -0.81
N THR A 26 -13.36 6.31 -0.79
CA THR A 26 -11.99 6.05 -1.23
C THR A 26 -12.01 5.03 -2.36
N MET A 27 -11.12 5.20 -3.31
CA MET A 27 -10.95 4.26 -4.42
C MET A 27 -9.48 4.13 -4.80
N ASN A 28 -9.12 2.98 -5.35
CA ASN A 28 -7.83 2.81 -5.99
C ASN A 28 -7.99 3.16 -7.48
N HIS A 29 -7.38 4.26 -7.92
CA HIS A 29 -7.39 4.65 -9.31
C HIS A 29 -6.32 3.89 -10.09
N GLY A 30 -6.64 3.45 -11.33
CA GLY A 30 -5.67 2.80 -12.22
C GLY A 30 -5.36 1.32 -11.90
N TYR A 31 -6.04 0.68 -10.96
CA TYR A 31 -5.86 -0.75 -10.71
C TYR A 31 -6.54 -1.61 -11.78
N ALA A 32 -5.86 -2.65 -12.27
CA ALA A 32 -6.46 -3.64 -13.17
C ALA A 32 -7.69 -4.25 -12.51
N GLY A 33 -8.88 -4.06 -13.13
CA GLY A 33 -10.17 -4.50 -12.59
C GLY A 33 -11.01 -3.40 -11.93
N THR A 34 -10.50 -2.18 -11.75
CA THR A 34 -11.35 -1.03 -11.40
C THR A 34 -12.07 -0.55 -12.67
N ARG A 35 -13.40 -0.42 -12.59
CA ARG A 35 -14.16 0.27 -13.64
C ARG A 35 -14.05 1.77 -13.42
N GLU A 36 -13.98 2.51 -14.51
CA GLU A 36 -14.13 3.96 -14.45
C GLU A 36 -15.45 4.32 -13.76
N LEU A 37 -15.40 5.28 -12.87
CA LEU A 37 -16.61 5.81 -12.26
C LEU A 37 -17.44 6.52 -13.32
N ASN A 38 -18.77 6.33 -13.24
CA ASN A 38 -19.69 7.07 -14.08
C ASN A 38 -19.49 8.59 -13.86
N GLU A 39 -19.39 9.34 -14.96
CA GLU A 39 -19.19 10.81 -14.94
C GLU A 39 -20.21 11.52 -14.05
N ALA A 40 -21.48 11.09 -14.08
CA ALA A 40 -22.52 11.65 -13.24
C ALA A 40 -22.28 11.42 -11.73
N LEU A 41 -21.52 10.40 -11.37
CA LEU A 41 -21.09 10.15 -9.97
C LEU A 41 -19.90 11.04 -9.64
N VAL A 42 -18.89 11.08 -10.51
CA VAL A 42 -17.68 11.90 -10.30
C VAL A 42 -18.03 13.37 -10.14
N SER A 43 -18.95 13.89 -10.97
CA SER A 43 -19.40 15.30 -10.90
C SER A 43 -20.04 15.71 -9.57
N ARG A 44 -20.45 14.74 -8.74
CA ARG A 44 -21.06 14.98 -7.42
C ARG A 44 -20.06 14.95 -6.26
N PHE A 45 -18.79 14.64 -6.53
CA PHE A 45 -17.74 14.60 -5.53
C PHE A 45 -16.66 15.64 -5.79
N MET A 46 -16.10 16.15 -4.72
CA MET A 46 -14.80 16.80 -4.77
C MET A 46 -13.73 15.71 -4.76
N VAL A 47 -12.98 15.58 -5.85
CA VAL A 47 -11.94 14.56 -5.98
C VAL A 47 -10.65 15.09 -5.37
N ILE A 48 -10.09 14.32 -4.44
CA ILE A 48 -8.78 14.59 -3.84
C ILE A 48 -7.84 13.47 -4.26
N GLU A 49 -6.83 13.81 -5.01
CA GLU A 49 -5.77 12.87 -5.37
C GLU A 49 -4.78 12.75 -4.21
N MET A 50 -4.62 11.53 -3.69
CA MET A 50 -3.66 11.27 -2.61
C MET A 50 -2.25 11.13 -3.20
N PRO A 51 -1.26 11.88 -2.70
CA PRO A 51 0.11 11.77 -3.21
C PRO A 51 0.71 10.41 -2.86
N LYS A 52 1.71 10.01 -3.64
CA LYS A 52 2.53 8.83 -3.34
C LYS A 52 3.25 9.01 -2.01
N GLN A 53 3.55 7.90 -1.35
CA GLN A 53 4.28 7.93 -0.09
C GLN A 53 5.73 8.41 -0.34
N SER A 54 6.10 9.49 0.34
CA SER A 54 7.48 9.94 0.39
C SER A 54 8.28 9.13 1.42
N GLU A 55 9.61 9.15 1.29
CA GLU A 55 10.53 8.55 2.28
C GLU A 55 10.22 9.03 3.71
N GLU A 56 9.98 10.33 3.87
CA GLU A 56 9.64 10.92 5.18
C GLU A 56 8.35 10.31 5.76
N THR A 57 7.33 10.13 4.92
CA THR A 57 6.05 9.54 5.33
C THR A 57 6.23 8.07 5.71
N LEU A 58 6.95 7.29 4.89
CA LEU A 58 7.26 5.89 5.18
C LEU A 58 8.05 5.75 6.47
N THR A 59 9.05 6.60 6.67
CA THR A 59 9.85 6.63 7.90
C THR A 59 8.99 6.89 9.14
N LYS A 60 8.07 7.86 9.08
CA LYS A 60 7.14 8.14 10.19
C LYS A 60 6.22 6.95 10.49
N ILE A 61 5.69 6.30 9.46
CA ILE A 61 4.82 5.13 9.61
C ILE A 61 5.59 3.99 10.26
N LEU A 62 6.74 3.60 9.69
CA LEU A 62 7.49 2.46 10.17
C LEU A 62 8.08 2.67 11.57
N LYS A 63 8.60 3.87 11.88
CA LYS A 63 9.06 4.18 13.24
C LYS A 63 7.95 4.16 14.28
N LYS A 64 6.73 4.54 13.90
CA LYS A 64 5.57 4.46 14.79
C LYS A 64 5.17 3.00 15.06
N ASP A 65 5.16 2.16 14.04
CA ASP A 65 4.73 0.75 14.14
C ASP A 65 5.83 -0.15 14.74
N PHE A 66 7.10 0.25 14.57
CA PHE A 66 8.28 -0.49 15.00
C PHE A 66 9.27 0.39 15.77
N PRO A 67 8.90 0.91 16.95
CA PRO A 67 9.73 1.86 17.70
C PRO A 67 11.04 1.27 18.23
N THR A 68 11.16 -0.06 18.32
CA THR A 68 12.36 -0.77 18.80
C THR A 68 13.30 -1.20 17.69
N ALA A 69 12.87 -1.06 16.41
CA ALA A 69 13.69 -1.50 15.30
C ALA A 69 14.88 -0.57 15.05
N ASP A 70 15.99 -1.15 14.59
CA ASP A 70 17.15 -0.40 14.14
C ASP A 70 16.79 0.53 12.97
N VAL A 71 17.12 1.82 13.11
CA VAL A 71 16.71 2.85 12.17
C VAL A 71 17.42 2.72 10.81
N GLU A 72 18.69 2.32 10.82
CA GLU A 72 19.47 2.14 9.57
C GLU A 72 18.92 0.95 8.79
N LYS A 73 18.59 -0.13 9.50
CA LYS A 73 17.96 -1.30 8.88
C LYS A 73 16.57 -0.96 8.33
N LEU A 74 15.73 -0.25 9.09
CA LEU A 74 14.42 0.21 8.59
C LEU A 74 14.54 1.04 7.32
N THR A 75 15.57 1.87 7.21
CA THR A 75 15.83 2.68 6.01
C THR A 75 16.05 1.80 4.77
N GLN A 76 16.66 0.61 4.91
CA GLN A 76 16.81 -0.30 3.78
C GLN A 76 15.45 -0.87 3.31
N PHE A 77 14.55 -1.18 4.22
CA PHE A 77 13.18 -1.63 3.85
C PHE A 77 12.38 -0.50 3.18
N ILE A 78 12.55 0.75 3.64
CA ILE A 78 11.97 1.92 2.99
C ILE A 78 12.56 2.06 1.58
N GLY A 79 13.87 1.89 1.43
CA GLY A 79 14.56 1.93 0.15
C GLY A 79 14.03 0.89 -0.84
N VAL A 80 13.76 -0.36 -0.39
CA VAL A 80 13.10 -1.36 -1.25
C VAL A 80 11.78 -0.81 -1.79
N PHE A 81 10.95 -0.21 -0.94
CA PHE A 81 9.66 0.30 -1.37
C PHE A 81 9.78 1.46 -2.38
N LEU A 82 10.73 2.37 -2.17
CA LEU A 82 10.98 3.50 -3.06
C LEU A 82 11.55 3.05 -4.41
N ASP A 83 12.49 2.11 -4.42
CA ASP A 83 13.04 1.55 -5.67
C ASP A 83 11.94 0.84 -6.48
N LEU A 84 11.07 0.08 -5.82
CA LEU A 84 9.93 -0.55 -6.47
C LEU A 84 8.95 0.50 -7.02
N GLN A 85 8.75 1.62 -6.30
CA GLN A 85 7.92 2.72 -6.76
C GLN A 85 8.48 3.34 -8.05
N GLU A 86 9.79 3.59 -8.10
CA GLU A 86 10.47 4.10 -9.29
C GLU A 86 10.34 3.13 -10.48
N LYS A 87 10.55 1.84 -10.25
CA LYS A 87 10.41 0.82 -11.30
C LYS A 87 8.97 0.71 -11.83
N ALA A 88 7.98 0.86 -10.97
CA ALA A 88 6.59 0.88 -11.40
C ALA A 88 6.26 2.15 -12.21
N GLU A 89 6.84 3.30 -11.86
CA GLU A 89 6.70 4.54 -12.61
C GLU A 89 7.31 4.44 -14.01
N ASN A 90 8.43 3.75 -14.11
CA ASN A 90 9.12 3.48 -15.39
C ASN A 90 8.40 2.39 -16.23
N GLY A 91 7.35 1.76 -15.69
CA GLY A 91 6.62 0.69 -16.36
C GLY A 91 7.34 -0.66 -16.40
N GLU A 92 8.41 -0.84 -15.61
CA GLU A 92 9.17 -2.08 -15.54
C GLU A 92 8.43 -3.18 -14.76
N ILE A 93 7.61 -2.78 -13.79
CA ILE A 93 6.79 -3.67 -12.98
C ILE A 93 5.38 -3.09 -12.81
N SER A 94 4.43 -3.95 -12.47
CA SER A 94 3.07 -3.50 -12.10
C SER A 94 3.03 -2.92 -10.68
N THR A 95 1.99 -2.15 -10.37
CA THR A 95 1.78 -1.56 -9.05
C THR A 95 1.48 -2.59 -7.94
N LYS A 96 1.37 -3.88 -8.26
CA LYS A 96 1.09 -4.96 -7.29
C LYS A 96 2.20 -5.14 -6.25
N ALA A 97 3.46 -4.88 -6.66
CA ALA A 97 4.61 -4.92 -5.77
C ALA A 97 4.63 -3.74 -4.77
N LEU A 98 3.91 -2.66 -5.07
CA LEU A 98 3.81 -1.46 -4.22
C LEU A 98 2.78 -1.68 -3.10
N ASP A 99 3.05 -2.63 -2.23
CA ASP A 99 2.16 -2.97 -1.12
C ASP A 99 2.79 -2.64 0.23
N LEU A 100 2.48 -1.44 0.73
CA LEU A 100 2.93 -1.01 2.06
C LEU A 100 2.40 -1.94 3.18
N ARG A 101 1.21 -2.51 3.02
CA ARG A 101 0.68 -3.48 4.00
C ARG A 101 1.51 -4.76 3.99
N GLY A 102 1.97 -5.20 2.82
CA GLY A 102 2.87 -6.32 2.66
C GLY A 102 4.22 -6.06 3.31
N LEU A 103 4.79 -4.87 3.15
CA LEU A 103 6.02 -4.46 3.82
C LEU A 103 5.86 -4.46 5.35
N ILE A 104 4.78 -3.88 5.88
CA ILE A 104 4.48 -3.88 7.32
C ILE A 104 4.28 -5.32 7.83
N ALA A 105 3.58 -6.17 7.07
CA ALA A 105 3.40 -7.57 7.43
C ALA A 105 4.73 -8.33 7.45
N ALA A 106 5.62 -8.09 6.46
CA ALA A 106 6.97 -8.67 6.46
C ALA A 106 7.75 -8.26 7.72
N LEU A 107 7.78 -6.98 8.07
CA LEU A 107 8.45 -6.50 9.29
C LEU A 107 7.85 -7.12 10.57
N LYS A 108 6.54 -7.31 10.64
CA LYS A 108 5.89 -8.01 11.77
C LYS A 108 6.32 -9.47 11.87
N THR A 109 6.47 -10.17 10.74
CA THR A 109 6.92 -11.57 10.75
C THR A 109 8.42 -11.69 11.06
N ILE A 110 9.24 -10.73 10.64
CA ILE A 110 10.65 -10.64 11.06
C ILE A 110 10.74 -10.51 12.58
N ARG A 111 9.96 -9.61 13.18
CA ARG A 111 9.91 -9.45 14.63
C ARG A 111 9.48 -10.73 15.37
N CYS A 112 8.78 -11.65 14.70
CA CYS A 112 8.47 -12.98 15.23
C CYS A 112 9.55 -14.04 14.95
N GLY A 113 10.71 -13.65 14.40
CA GLY A 113 11.87 -14.55 14.19
C GLY A 113 12.02 -15.08 12.76
N LEU A 114 11.19 -14.66 11.79
CA LEU A 114 11.39 -15.04 10.40
C LEU A 114 12.58 -14.27 9.79
N SER A 115 13.38 -14.93 8.94
CA SER A 115 14.47 -14.22 8.27
C SER A 115 13.95 -13.11 7.36
N PRO A 116 14.65 -11.95 7.27
CA PRO A 116 14.21 -10.79 6.51
C PRO A 116 13.93 -11.10 5.04
N VAL A 117 14.81 -11.84 4.38
CA VAL A 117 14.64 -12.22 2.95
C VAL A 117 13.37 -13.05 2.76
N LYS A 118 13.10 -14.06 3.60
CA LYS A 118 11.88 -14.87 3.51
C LYS A 118 10.62 -14.04 3.79
N ALA A 119 10.69 -13.12 4.75
CA ALA A 119 9.57 -12.25 5.07
C ALA A 119 9.25 -11.32 3.88
N MET A 120 10.25 -10.73 3.24
CA MET A 120 10.08 -9.90 2.04
C MET A 120 9.59 -10.72 0.85
N GLN A 121 10.10 -11.94 0.67
CA GLN A 121 9.59 -12.84 -0.36
C GLN A 121 8.09 -13.09 -0.20
N MET A 122 7.62 -13.37 1.01
CA MET A 122 6.20 -13.63 1.29
C MET A 122 5.36 -12.35 1.25
N GLY A 123 5.87 -11.24 1.78
CA GLY A 123 5.13 -9.99 1.91
C GLY A 123 5.05 -9.18 0.61
N ILE A 124 6.04 -9.28 -0.27
CA ILE A 124 6.18 -8.47 -1.48
C ILE A 124 6.33 -9.34 -2.73
N VAL A 125 7.40 -10.12 -2.86
CA VAL A 125 7.79 -10.80 -4.11
C VAL A 125 6.72 -11.76 -4.61
N ASN A 126 6.14 -12.57 -3.72
CA ASN A 126 5.13 -13.58 -4.08
C ASN A 126 3.78 -12.98 -4.51
N LYS A 127 3.60 -11.66 -4.43
CA LYS A 127 2.41 -10.97 -4.94
C LYS A 127 2.50 -10.64 -6.42
N CYS A 128 3.68 -10.74 -7.00
CA CYS A 128 3.89 -10.67 -8.44
C CYS A 128 3.56 -12.03 -9.05
N PHE A 129 2.66 -12.06 -10.04
CA PHE A 129 2.28 -13.30 -10.73
C PHE A 129 3.09 -13.52 -12.01
N ASP A 130 3.58 -12.46 -12.63
CA ASP A 130 4.48 -12.53 -13.77
C ASP A 130 5.89 -12.89 -13.31
N ALA A 131 6.53 -13.86 -13.99
CA ALA A 131 7.84 -14.35 -13.60
C ALA A 131 8.93 -13.29 -13.77
N PHE A 132 8.85 -12.50 -14.83
CA PHE A 132 9.83 -11.44 -15.10
C PHE A 132 9.73 -10.31 -14.09
N GLU A 133 8.50 -9.85 -13.76
CA GLU A 133 8.30 -8.89 -12.68
C GLU A 133 8.82 -9.41 -11.34
N LYS A 134 8.58 -10.71 -11.09
CA LYS A 134 9.02 -11.35 -9.84
C LYS A 134 10.54 -11.34 -9.68
N ASP A 135 11.26 -11.60 -10.76
CA ASP A 135 12.72 -11.57 -10.76
C ASP A 135 13.24 -10.15 -10.50
N ILE A 136 12.66 -9.12 -11.15
CA ILE A 136 13.01 -7.72 -10.91
C ILE A 136 12.78 -7.33 -9.45
N VAL A 137 11.61 -7.70 -8.90
CA VAL A 137 11.26 -7.37 -7.50
C VAL A 137 12.18 -8.11 -6.52
N GLN A 138 12.53 -9.37 -6.82
CA GLN A 138 13.48 -10.13 -6.01
C GLN A 138 14.88 -9.49 -6.02
N ASP A 139 15.34 -9.03 -7.17
CA ASP A 139 16.64 -8.35 -7.29
C ASP A 139 16.68 -7.07 -6.45
N VAL A 140 15.61 -6.26 -6.49
CA VAL A 140 15.51 -5.05 -5.65
C VAL A 140 15.59 -5.41 -4.16
N VAL A 141 14.93 -6.47 -3.74
CA VAL A 141 14.99 -6.94 -2.34
C VAL A 141 16.41 -7.39 -2.00
N ASN A 142 17.05 -8.20 -2.84
CA ASN A 142 18.38 -8.76 -2.58
C ASN A 142 19.48 -7.69 -2.49
N VAL A 143 19.35 -6.60 -3.27
CA VAL A 143 20.31 -5.48 -3.23
C VAL A 143 20.31 -4.76 -1.87
N ARG A 144 19.16 -4.68 -1.22
CA ARG A 144 19.02 -3.91 0.02
C ARG A 144 18.94 -4.74 1.28
N ILE A 145 18.48 -5.98 1.17
CA ILE A 145 18.27 -6.87 2.31
C ILE A 145 19.22 -8.08 2.18
N PRO A 146 20.40 -8.04 2.82
CA PRO A 146 21.37 -9.11 2.80
C PRO A 146 20.80 -10.42 3.38
N GLU A 147 21.21 -11.55 2.82
CA GLU A 147 20.75 -12.88 3.26
C GLU A 147 21.17 -13.23 4.69
N GLU A 148 22.30 -12.69 5.13
CA GLU A 148 22.86 -12.89 6.47
C GLU A 148 22.08 -12.18 7.57
N TRP A 149 21.19 -11.24 7.25
CA TRP A 149 20.41 -10.55 8.26
C TRP A 149 19.41 -11.48 8.93
N THR A 150 19.36 -11.35 10.25
CA THR A 150 18.43 -12.06 11.12
C THR A 150 17.39 -11.10 11.72
N SER A 151 16.43 -11.63 12.44
CA SER A 151 15.49 -10.84 13.23
C SER A 151 16.19 -9.97 14.27
N GLU A 152 17.25 -10.48 14.90
CA GLU A 152 18.00 -9.81 15.97
C GLU A 152 18.82 -8.61 15.46
N ASP A 153 19.13 -8.57 14.16
CA ASP A 153 19.81 -7.43 13.54
C ASP A 153 18.87 -6.24 13.33
N ILE A 154 17.55 -6.48 13.40
CA ILE A 154 16.53 -5.47 13.08
C ILE A 154 15.76 -5.07 14.32
N PHE A 155 15.51 -5.98 15.27
CA PHE A 155 14.70 -5.82 16.47
C PHE A 155 15.50 -6.27 17.71
#